data_8df33a2dcbcd92216a2a51880169f5fe
#
_entry.id   8df33a2dcbcd92216a2a51880169f5fe
#
_cell.length_a   1.000
_cell.length_b   1.000
_cell.length_c   1.000
_cell.angle_alpha   90.00
_cell.angle_beta   90.00
_cell.angle_gamma   90.00
#
_symmetry.space_group_name_H-M   'P 1'
#
loop_
_entity.id
_entity.type
_entity.pdbx_description
1 polymer ?
#
loop_
_entity_poly.entity_id
_entity_poly.type
_entity_poly.pdbx_seq_one_letter_code
_entity_poly.pdbx_strand_id
1 'polypeptide(L)'
;MWPTVKSAAVAESVGIPVTLHSGGELGLSQSAYLHLAASIPNLTLAIDNEITHLAGDVITVPFVVDRGTLTVPEGPGLGVTLDLAAVEHYEVQDISGAYLDPRRPGWFPTKPAY
;
A
#
# COMPACT_ATOMS: atom_id res chain seq x y z
N MET A 1 7.80 5.58 -3.41
CA MET A 1 7.83 6.57 -2.29
C MET A 1 8.30 7.96 -2.75
N TRP A 2 9.51 8.13 -3.29
CA TRP A 2 10.04 9.47 -3.63
C TRP A 2 9.18 10.29 -4.63
N PRO A 3 8.63 9.72 -5.72
CA PRO A 3 7.70 10.46 -6.58
C PRO A 3 6.46 10.96 -5.84
N THR A 4 5.91 10.18 -4.93
CA THR A 4 4.74 10.55 -4.11
C THR A 4 5.03 11.76 -3.22
N VAL A 5 6.20 11.80 -2.59
CA VAL A 5 6.64 12.97 -1.78
C VAL A 5 6.73 14.22 -2.64
N LYS A 6 7.29 14.11 -3.85
CA LYS A 6 7.37 15.25 -4.79
C LYS A 6 5.99 15.74 -5.23
N SER A 7 5.08 14.82 -5.54
CA SER A 7 3.71 15.17 -5.93
C SER A 7 2.96 15.87 -4.79
N ALA A 8 3.15 15.37 -3.57
CA ALA A 8 2.58 15.99 -2.37
C ALA A 8 3.13 17.41 -2.15
N ALA A 9 4.43 17.64 -2.34
CA ALA A 9 5.02 18.97 -2.23
C ALA A 9 4.47 19.97 -3.28
N VAL A 10 4.19 19.51 -4.50
CA VAL A 10 3.53 20.35 -5.51
C VAL A 10 2.11 20.69 -5.07
N ALA A 11 1.34 19.73 -4.58
CA ALA A 11 -0.01 19.97 -4.05
C ALA A 11 0.02 20.93 -2.86
N GLU A 12 0.99 20.75 -1.94
CA GLU A 12 1.19 21.62 -0.79
C GLU A 12 1.42 23.08 -1.18
N SER A 13 2.21 23.33 -2.22
CA SER A 13 2.53 24.68 -2.71
C SER A 13 1.31 25.49 -3.16
N VAL A 14 0.20 24.82 -3.44
CA VAL A 14 -1.08 25.43 -3.83
C VAL A 14 -2.20 25.16 -2.81
N GLY A 15 -1.86 24.70 -1.61
CA GLY A 15 -2.79 24.49 -0.51
C GLY A 15 -3.73 23.29 -0.67
N ILE A 16 -3.37 22.30 -1.49
CA ILE A 16 -4.18 21.10 -1.71
C ILE A 16 -3.73 20.00 -0.74
N PRO A 17 -4.64 19.48 0.12
CA PRO A 17 -4.36 18.31 0.93
C PRO A 17 -4.30 17.05 0.06
N VAL A 18 -3.53 16.06 0.52
CA VAL A 18 -3.41 14.77 -0.16
C VAL A 18 -3.79 13.63 0.77
N THR A 19 -4.12 12.49 0.18
CA THR A 19 -4.27 11.22 0.88
C THR A 19 -3.66 10.09 0.05
N LEU A 20 -3.57 8.90 0.62
CA LEU A 20 -3.19 7.67 -0.06
C LEU A 20 -4.41 6.78 -0.18
N HIS A 21 -4.59 6.19 -1.35
CA HIS A 21 -5.63 5.21 -1.62
C HIS A 21 -5.04 3.81 -1.59
N SER A 22 -5.69 2.90 -0.87
CA SER A 22 -5.33 1.49 -0.78
C SER A 22 -6.13 0.65 -1.77
N GLY A 23 -5.50 -0.39 -2.31
CA GLY A 23 -6.13 -1.36 -3.21
C GLY A 23 -5.90 -2.80 -2.77
N GLY A 24 -5.85 -3.06 -1.46
CA GLY A 24 -5.58 -4.39 -0.90
C GLY A 24 -4.09 -4.63 -0.63
N GLU A 25 -3.37 -3.60 -0.24
CA GLU A 25 -1.94 -3.70 0.11
C GLU A 25 -1.72 -4.63 1.30
N LEU A 26 -0.80 -5.58 1.10
CA LEU A 26 -0.27 -6.41 2.17
C LEU A 26 0.72 -5.62 3.04
N GLY A 27 1.04 -6.13 4.21
CA GLY A 27 1.77 -5.44 5.26
C GLY A 27 3.08 -4.77 4.84
N LEU A 28 3.80 -5.30 3.85
CA LEU A 28 5.01 -4.66 3.34
C LEU A 28 4.69 -3.31 2.66
N SER A 29 3.71 -3.28 1.78
CA SER A 29 3.24 -2.06 1.12
C SER A 29 2.55 -1.12 2.10
N GLN A 30 1.78 -1.68 3.04
CA GLN A 30 1.13 -0.91 4.10
C GLN A 30 2.15 -0.19 4.98
N SER A 31 3.27 -0.84 5.32
CA SER A 31 4.35 -0.17 6.04
C SER A 31 4.92 1.02 5.26
N ALA A 32 5.15 0.85 3.95
CA ALA A 32 5.60 1.95 3.10
C ALA A 32 4.60 3.13 3.08
N TYR A 33 3.30 2.84 3.07
CA TYR A 33 2.26 3.86 3.15
C TYR A 33 2.29 4.62 4.48
N LEU A 34 2.48 3.91 5.59
CA LEU A 34 2.57 4.53 6.91
C LEU A 34 3.78 5.48 7.01
N HIS A 35 4.94 5.07 6.49
CA HIS A 35 6.12 5.95 6.43
C HIS A 35 5.90 7.15 5.51
N LEU A 36 5.23 6.97 4.37
CA LEU A 36 4.86 8.09 3.50
C LEU A 36 3.92 9.05 4.21
N ALA A 37 2.86 8.54 4.84
CA ALA A 37 1.89 9.33 5.57
C ALA A 37 2.55 10.16 6.68
N ALA A 38 3.47 9.55 7.43
CA ALA A 38 4.19 10.22 8.50
C ALA A 38 5.19 11.29 8.00
N SER A 39 5.63 11.19 6.73
CA SER A 39 6.63 12.10 6.15
C SER A 39 6.05 13.22 5.31
N ILE A 40 4.77 13.20 4.98
CA ILE A 40 4.11 14.17 4.09
C ILE A 40 3.27 15.16 4.91
N PRO A 41 3.67 16.43 5.02
CA PRO A 41 3.00 17.41 5.92
C PRO A 41 1.55 17.70 5.55
N ASN A 42 1.23 17.73 4.26
CA ASN A 42 -0.13 18.00 3.75
C ASN A 42 -0.98 16.74 3.55
N LEU A 43 -0.55 15.57 4.06
CA LEU A 43 -1.38 14.38 4.16
C LEU A 43 -2.24 14.50 5.44
N THR A 44 -3.33 15.22 5.33
CA THR A 44 -4.20 15.58 6.47
C THR A 44 -5.55 14.86 6.44
N LEU A 45 -5.80 14.10 5.39
CA LEU A 45 -7.00 13.28 5.24
C LEU A 45 -6.73 11.86 5.72
N ALA A 46 -7.78 11.15 6.13
CA ALA A 46 -7.66 9.75 6.50
C ALA A 46 -7.20 8.91 5.28
N ILE A 47 -6.36 7.93 5.54
CA ILE A 47 -5.96 6.92 4.56
C ILE A 47 -7.01 5.81 4.61
N ASP A 48 -7.53 5.37 3.46
CA ASP A 48 -8.31 4.17 3.42
C ASP A 48 -7.40 2.94 3.63
N ASN A 49 -7.96 1.90 4.20
CA ASN A 49 -7.22 0.70 4.59
C ASN A 49 -8.10 -0.54 4.44
N GLU A 50 -7.59 -1.54 3.77
CA GLU A 50 -8.30 -2.78 3.49
C GLU A 50 -7.79 -3.99 4.30
N ILE A 51 -6.95 -3.79 5.34
CA ILE A 51 -6.41 -4.89 6.17
C ILE A 51 -7.51 -5.85 6.63
N THR A 52 -8.67 -5.32 7.03
CA THR A 52 -9.78 -6.13 7.52
C THR A 52 -10.48 -6.96 6.44
N HIS A 53 -10.21 -6.70 5.17
CA HIS A 53 -10.78 -7.42 4.02
C HIS A 53 -9.83 -8.49 3.48
N LEU A 54 -8.58 -8.52 3.92
CA LEU A 54 -7.59 -9.50 3.48
C LEU A 54 -7.74 -10.82 4.26
N ALA A 55 -7.53 -11.94 3.58
CA ALA A 55 -7.56 -13.27 4.20
C ALA A 55 -6.35 -13.53 5.11
N GLY A 56 -5.28 -12.79 4.93
CA GLY A 56 -4.04 -12.88 5.70
C GLY A 56 -3.01 -11.86 5.22
N ASP A 57 -1.80 -11.98 5.71
CA ASP A 57 -0.70 -11.06 5.41
C ASP A 57 0.59 -11.84 5.17
N VAL A 58 1.61 -11.16 4.63
CA VAL A 58 2.94 -11.69 4.32
C VAL A 58 4.03 -11.18 5.26
N ILE A 59 3.65 -10.54 6.36
CA ILE A 59 4.57 -10.09 7.41
C ILE A 59 4.34 -10.88 8.70
N THR A 60 5.41 -11.07 9.49
CA THR A 60 5.36 -11.89 10.71
C THR A 60 4.44 -11.35 11.80
N VAL A 61 4.26 -10.03 11.83
CA VAL A 61 3.37 -9.35 12.78
C VAL A 61 2.44 -8.42 11.99
N PRO A 62 1.22 -8.86 11.67
CA PRO A 62 0.24 -8.05 10.95
C PRO A 62 -0.11 -6.76 11.67
N PHE A 63 -0.42 -5.72 10.90
CA PHE A 63 -0.92 -4.46 11.45
C PHE A 63 -2.28 -4.64 12.09
N VAL A 64 -2.49 -3.93 13.19
CA VAL A 64 -3.77 -3.88 13.89
C VAL A 64 -4.24 -2.44 13.94
N VAL A 65 -5.47 -2.20 13.46
CA VAL A 65 -6.11 -0.89 13.56
C VAL A 65 -6.61 -0.72 15.00
N ASP A 66 -6.04 0.23 15.73
CA ASP A 66 -6.52 0.61 17.07
C ASP A 66 -7.24 1.96 16.99
N ARG A 67 -8.54 1.94 17.27
CA ARG A 67 -9.40 3.13 17.32
C ARG A 67 -9.26 4.04 16.09
N GLY A 68 -9.14 3.43 14.91
CA GLY A 68 -9.01 4.15 13.64
C GLY A 68 -7.59 4.65 13.34
N THR A 69 -6.59 4.17 14.07
CA THR A 69 -5.18 4.53 13.85
C THR A 69 -4.31 3.31 13.58
N LEU A 70 -3.23 3.53 12.85
CA LEU A 70 -2.14 2.57 12.64
C LEU A 70 -0.83 3.18 13.12
N THR A 71 -0.04 2.39 13.84
CA THR A 71 1.28 2.82 14.31
C THR A 71 2.31 2.66 13.20
N VAL A 72 3.14 3.68 13.00
CA VAL A 72 4.28 3.61 12.08
C VAL A 72 5.34 2.70 12.69
N PRO A 73 5.84 1.67 11.97
CA PRO A 73 6.90 0.79 12.50
C PRO A 73 8.22 1.54 12.69
N GLU A 74 8.93 1.24 13.78
CA GLU A 74 10.22 1.89 14.12
C GLU A 74 11.45 1.01 13.84
N GLY A 75 11.29 -0.19 13.33
CA GLY A 75 12.39 -1.11 13.03
C GLY A 75 13.23 -0.69 11.81
N PRO A 76 14.38 -1.34 11.57
CA PRO A 76 15.21 -1.08 10.40
C PRO A 76 14.45 -1.25 9.08
N GLY A 77 14.79 -0.45 8.08
CA GLY A 77 14.14 -0.45 6.78
C GLY A 77 12.69 0.05 6.87
N LEU A 78 11.73 -0.79 6.48
CA LEU A 78 10.29 -0.51 6.63
C LEU A 78 9.76 -0.91 8.01
N GLY A 79 10.59 -1.43 8.91
CA GLY A 79 10.20 -1.82 10.26
C GLY A 79 9.33 -3.08 10.34
N VAL A 80 9.26 -3.86 9.27
CA VAL A 80 8.52 -5.13 9.21
C VAL A 80 9.41 -6.26 8.72
N THR A 81 9.07 -7.49 9.09
CA THR A 81 9.78 -8.71 8.67
C THR A 81 8.84 -9.56 7.83
N LEU A 82 9.31 -10.05 6.68
CA LEU A 82 8.53 -10.96 5.84
C LEU A 82 8.38 -12.33 6.50
N ASP A 83 7.19 -12.87 6.42
CA ASP A 83 6.91 -14.29 6.64
C ASP A 83 7.02 -15.02 5.30
N LEU A 84 8.15 -15.69 5.09
CA LEU A 84 8.42 -16.36 3.83
C LEU A 84 7.47 -17.53 3.58
N ALA A 85 6.97 -18.19 4.63
CA ALA A 85 5.99 -19.26 4.48
C ALA A 85 4.64 -18.71 4.03
N ALA A 86 4.24 -17.56 4.54
CA ALA A 86 3.03 -16.85 4.08
C ALA A 86 3.19 -16.36 2.63
N VAL A 87 4.36 -15.85 2.26
CA VAL A 87 4.65 -15.44 0.86
C VAL A 87 4.47 -16.64 -0.08
N GLU A 88 5.05 -17.80 0.24
CA GLU A 88 4.91 -19.02 -0.55
C GLU A 88 3.44 -19.50 -0.59
N HIS A 89 2.72 -19.41 0.54
CA HIS A 89 1.31 -19.82 0.63
C HIS A 89 0.39 -18.97 -0.25
N TYR A 90 0.65 -17.66 -0.33
CA TYR A 90 -0.18 -16.73 -1.12
C TYR A 90 0.34 -16.48 -2.54
N GLU A 91 1.45 -17.13 -2.93
CA GLU A 91 1.95 -17.04 -4.30
C GLU A 91 0.91 -17.54 -5.30
N VAL A 92 0.65 -16.75 -6.33
CA VAL A 92 -0.25 -17.13 -7.41
C VAL A 92 0.55 -17.35 -8.70
N GLN A 93 0.37 -18.52 -9.33
CA GLN A 93 1.03 -18.87 -10.58
C GLN A 93 0.36 -18.17 -11.77
N ASP A 94 -0.97 -18.06 -11.73
CA ASP A 94 -1.77 -17.43 -12.76
C ASP A 94 -2.54 -16.24 -12.18
N ILE A 95 -2.30 -15.05 -12.71
CA ILE A 95 -3.04 -13.84 -12.33
C ILE A 95 -4.32 -13.80 -13.16
N SER A 96 -5.43 -14.17 -12.56
CA SER A 96 -6.76 -14.04 -13.14
C SER A 96 -7.52 -12.90 -12.51
N GLY A 97 -8.02 -11.98 -13.31
CA GLY A 97 -8.84 -10.86 -12.86
C GLY A 97 -8.14 -9.50 -12.93
N ALA A 98 -8.88 -8.44 -12.63
CA ALA A 98 -8.43 -7.06 -12.70
C ALA A 98 -7.71 -6.71 -14.02
N TYR A 99 -6.56 -6.05 -13.92
CA TYR A 99 -5.84 -5.50 -15.08
C TYR A 99 -5.16 -6.55 -15.96
N LEU A 100 -4.90 -7.74 -15.44
CA LEU A 100 -4.06 -8.75 -16.09
C LEU A 100 -4.86 -9.96 -16.57
N ASP A 101 -6.19 -9.93 -16.49
CA ASP A 101 -7.03 -11.03 -16.94
C ASP A 101 -7.09 -11.05 -18.47
N PRO A 102 -6.49 -12.04 -19.15
CA PRO A 102 -6.52 -12.15 -20.60
C PRO A 102 -7.92 -12.39 -21.17
N ARG A 103 -8.89 -12.78 -20.32
CA ARG A 103 -10.31 -12.95 -20.69
C ARG A 103 -11.06 -11.63 -20.77
N ARG A 104 -10.42 -10.51 -20.39
CA ARG A 104 -10.95 -9.15 -20.46
C ARG A 104 -10.17 -8.30 -21.46
N PRO A 105 -10.19 -8.64 -22.76
CA PRO A 105 -9.48 -7.90 -23.79
C PRO A 105 -10.02 -6.47 -23.85
N GLY A 106 -9.11 -5.52 -23.91
CA GLY A 106 -9.44 -4.10 -23.94
C GLY A 106 -9.45 -3.40 -22.57
N TRP A 107 -9.39 -4.13 -21.48
CA TRP A 107 -9.12 -3.54 -20.17
C TRP A 107 -7.61 -3.61 -19.88
N PHE A 108 -6.92 -2.50 -20.02
CA PHE A 108 -5.46 -2.41 -19.97
C PHE A 108 -4.79 -3.43 -20.91
N PRO A 109 -4.90 -3.25 -22.24
CA PRO A 109 -4.34 -4.18 -23.21
C PRO A 109 -2.81 -4.27 -23.16
N THR A 110 -2.16 -3.32 -22.51
CA THR A 110 -0.72 -3.31 -22.26
C THR A 110 -0.46 -2.99 -20.79
N LYS A 111 0.52 -3.69 -20.18
CA LYS A 111 0.97 -3.30 -18.84
C LYS A 111 1.49 -1.87 -18.89
N PRO A 112 1.08 -1.00 -17.96
CA PRO A 112 1.73 0.28 -17.81
C PRO A 112 3.24 0.04 -17.58
N ALA A 113 4.08 0.73 -18.32
CA ALA A 113 5.51 0.76 -18.04
C ALA A 113 5.74 1.79 -16.93
N TYR A 114 6.14 1.32 -15.76
CA TYR A 114 6.54 2.18 -14.65
C TYR A 114 8.06 2.25 -14.60
#